data_2e672028025244d07b7acd2141be572c
#
_entry.id   2e672028025244d07b7acd2141be572c
#
_cell.length_a   1.000
_cell.length_b   1.000
_cell.length_c   1.000
_cell.angle_alpha   90.00
_cell.angle_beta   90.00
_cell.angle_gamma   90.00
#
_symmetry.space_group_name_H-M   'P 1'
#
loop_
_entity.id
_entity.type
_entity.pdbx_description
1 polymer ?
#
loop_
_entity_poly.entity_id
_entity_poly.type
_entity_poly.pdbx_seq_one_letter_code
_entity_poly.pdbx_strand_id
1 'polypeptide(L)'
;MLISNYAMKTIEATYKDLFDTEEDYNRYIKRLEKKISTFAASYMSNAKWRKLFTAIVSHKDLIKQCEIYDFFGFCVNEIAWHKIADDSTLHIHEDYISEKITTAEHPTYYREIEFIEFKARWKGAYIGGLLPPNYETQDLNAIEEMLDSLGKFQIIKTDDLL
;
A
#
# COMPACT_ATOMS: atom_id res chain seq x y z
N MET A 1 22.17 15.91 14.93
CA MET A 1 21.33 14.73 15.19
C MET A 1 21.47 13.79 14.01
N LEU A 2 22.36 12.82 14.13
CA LEU A 2 22.66 11.81 13.11
C LEU A 2 21.60 10.69 13.21
N ILE A 3 20.53 10.81 12.48
CA ILE A 3 19.62 9.69 12.21
C ILE A 3 20.05 9.15 10.82
N SER A 4 20.83 8.43 10.84
CA SER A 4 21.35 7.17 10.92
C SER A 4 21.20 6.30 9.65
N ASN A 5 22.29 6.21 8.93
CA ASN A 5 22.62 5.11 8.03
C ASN A 5 22.39 3.68 8.64
N TYR A 6 22.16 3.58 9.93
CA TYR A 6 21.96 2.29 10.62
C TYR A 6 20.54 1.75 10.45
N ALA A 7 19.52 2.61 10.50
CA ALA A 7 18.13 2.17 10.28
C ALA A 7 17.90 1.78 8.81
N MET A 8 18.43 2.56 7.85
CA MET A 8 18.36 2.21 6.43
C MET A 8 19.07 0.89 6.12
N LYS A 9 20.26 0.64 6.71
CA LYS A 9 20.96 -0.65 6.53
C LYS A 9 20.19 -1.84 7.11
N THR A 10 19.49 -1.66 8.21
CA THR A 10 18.70 -2.74 8.83
C THR A 10 17.46 -3.06 7.99
N ILE A 11 16.83 -2.05 7.38
CA ILE A 11 15.64 -2.23 6.54
C ILE A 11 16.01 -2.86 5.19
N GLU A 12 17.10 -2.42 4.55
CA GLU A 12 17.61 -3.05 3.34
C GLU A 12 18.03 -4.51 3.58
N ALA A 13 18.61 -4.83 4.75
CA ALA A 13 18.91 -6.19 5.13
C ALA A 13 17.64 -7.02 5.25
N THR A 14 16.61 -6.53 5.96
CA THR A 14 15.34 -7.24 6.15
C THR A 14 14.63 -7.51 4.81
N TYR A 15 14.68 -6.56 3.87
CA TYR A 15 14.07 -6.75 2.56
C TYR A 15 14.85 -7.73 1.69
N LYS A 16 16.19 -7.74 1.78
CA LYS A 16 17.03 -8.76 1.12
C LYS A 16 16.75 -10.16 1.63
N ASP A 17 16.40 -10.29 2.90
CA ASP A 17 16.09 -11.59 3.54
C ASP A 17 14.81 -12.24 2.98
N LEU A 18 13.99 -11.50 2.21
CA LEU A 18 12.84 -12.07 1.48
C LEU A 18 13.24 -12.82 0.20
N PHE A 19 14.50 -12.72 -0.20
CA PHE A 19 15.03 -13.41 -1.37
C PHE A 19 16.01 -14.51 -0.95
N ASP A 20 15.95 -15.64 -1.59
CA ASP A 20 16.82 -16.79 -1.28
C ASP A 20 18.31 -16.47 -1.47
N THR A 21 18.61 -15.53 -2.39
CA THR A 21 19.99 -15.10 -2.66
C THR A 21 20.07 -13.60 -2.97
N GLU A 22 21.25 -13.01 -2.75
CA GLU A 22 21.53 -11.64 -3.17
C GLU A 22 21.40 -11.45 -4.70
N GLU A 23 21.66 -12.51 -5.46
CA GLU A 23 21.50 -12.49 -6.93
C GLU A 23 20.02 -12.36 -7.31
N ASP A 24 19.11 -13.03 -6.62
CA ASP A 24 17.67 -12.94 -6.84
C ASP A 24 17.15 -11.56 -6.48
N TYR A 25 17.60 -10.98 -5.38
CA TYR A 25 17.29 -9.59 -5.02
C TYR A 25 17.77 -8.61 -6.11
N ASN A 26 19.03 -8.73 -6.56
CA ASN A 26 19.57 -7.84 -7.59
C ASN A 26 18.84 -8.02 -8.94
N ARG A 27 18.40 -9.23 -9.27
CA ARG A 27 17.58 -9.52 -10.45
C ARG A 27 16.21 -8.86 -10.35
N TYR A 28 15.58 -8.92 -9.18
CA TYR A 28 14.32 -8.26 -8.91
C TYR A 28 14.46 -6.74 -9.08
N ILE A 29 15.44 -6.11 -8.45
CA ILE A 29 15.68 -4.66 -8.55
C ILE A 29 15.90 -4.24 -10.02
N LYS A 30 16.72 -4.96 -10.78
CA LYS A 30 16.92 -4.66 -12.21
C LYS A 30 15.62 -4.75 -13.03
N ARG A 31 14.77 -5.73 -12.72
CA ARG A 31 13.47 -5.86 -13.40
C ARG A 31 12.55 -4.71 -13.03
N LEU A 32 12.51 -4.33 -11.76
CA LEU A 32 11.73 -3.21 -11.26
C LEU A 32 12.18 -1.90 -11.92
N GLU A 33 13.48 -1.59 -11.92
CA GLU A 33 14.03 -0.40 -12.55
C GLU A 33 13.74 -0.36 -14.06
N LYS A 34 13.90 -1.49 -14.75
CA LYS A 34 13.53 -1.62 -16.16
C LYS A 34 12.05 -1.34 -16.38
N LYS A 35 11.18 -1.89 -15.55
CA LYS A 35 9.73 -1.67 -15.66
C LYS A 35 9.41 -0.19 -15.39
N ILE A 36 9.95 0.38 -14.33
CA ILE A 36 9.82 1.80 -14.00
C ILE A 36 10.22 2.69 -15.17
N SER A 37 11.36 2.42 -15.82
CA SER A 37 11.85 3.21 -16.96
C SER A 37 10.95 3.17 -18.20
N THR A 38 10.02 2.22 -18.30
CA THR A 38 9.05 2.14 -19.40
C THR A 38 7.84 3.05 -19.24
N PHE A 39 7.61 3.56 -18.03
CA PHE A 39 6.48 4.46 -17.77
C PHE A 39 6.87 5.90 -18.10
N ALA A 40 6.18 6.50 -19.06
CA ALA A 40 6.37 7.90 -19.46
C ALA A 40 5.72 8.91 -18.47
N ALA A 41 5.02 8.42 -17.47
CA ALA A 41 4.24 9.24 -16.53
C ALA A 41 5.05 9.57 -15.27
N SER A 42 4.79 10.74 -14.73
CA SER A 42 5.35 11.21 -13.47
C SER A 42 4.91 10.33 -12.30
N TYR A 43 5.84 9.65 -11.67
CA TYR A 43 5.61 8.92 -10.43
C TYR A 43 5.17 9.86 -9.32
N MET A 44 4.38 9.33 -8.40
CA MET A 44 4.12 10.03 -7.15
C MET A 44 5.43 10.11 -6.35
N SER A 45 5.76 11.32 -5.89
CA SER A 45 6.89 11.49 -4.98
C SER A 45 6.63 10.79 -3.64
N ASN A 46 7.70 10.43 -2.92
CA ASN A 46 7.58 9.87 -1.57
C ASN A 46 6.74 10.77 -0.65
N ALA A 47 6.89 12.10 -0.76
CA ALA A 47 6.08 13.05 0.00
C ALA A 47 4.58 12.92 -0.31
N LYS A 48 4.22 12.66 -1.56
CA LYS A 48 2.83 12.47 -1.97
C LYS A 48 2.28 11.12 -1.50
N TRP A 49 3.09 10.07 -1.55
CA TRP A 49 2.74 8.77 -0.97
C TRP A 49 2.53 8.87 0.54
N ARG A 50 3.44 9.52 1.27
CA ARG A 50 3.27 9.75 2.72
C ARG A 50 1.98 10.48 3.03
N LYS A 51 1.66 11.54 2.27
CA LYS A 51 0.42 12.29 2.45
C LYS A 51 -0.81 11.42 2.26
N LEU A 52 -0.80 10.55 1.24
CA LEU A 52 -1.87 9.61 0.96
C LEU A 52 -2.03 8.58 2.09
N PHE A 53 -0.96 7.91 2.50
CA PHE A 53 -1.03 6.92 3.58
C PHE A 53 -1.38 7.54 4.93
N THR A 54 -0.91 8.76 5.21
CA THR A 54 -1.33 9.51 6.40
C THR A 54 -2.84 9.76 6.38
N ALA A 55 -3.40 10.12 5.24
CA ALA A 55 -4.85 10.33 5.12
C ALA A 55 -5.62 9.01 5.26
N ILE A 56 -5.15 7.91 4.66
CA ILE A 56 -5.76 6.58 4.81
C ILE A 56 -5.83 6.19 6.30
N VAL A 57 -4.72 6.31 7.02
CA VAL A 57 -4.65 5.99 8.46
C VAL A 57 -5.54 6.90 9.30
N SER A 58 -5.60 8.20 8.95
CA SER A 58 -6.38 9.18 9.70
C SER A 58 -7.89 9.12 9.44
N HIS A 59 -8.32 8.46 8.36
CA HIS A 59 -9.72 8.34 7.95
C HIS A 59 -10.19 6.89 7.86
N LYS A 60 -9.79 6.07 8.81
CA LYS A 60 -10.13 4.62 8.85
C LYS A 60 -11.62 4.32 8.86
N ASP A 61 -12.44 5.23 9.38
CA ASP A 61 -13.90 5.09 9.36
C ASP A 61 -14.48 5.25 7.95
N LEU A 62 -13.81 6.01 7.09
CA LEU A 62 -14.15 6.21 5.68
C LEU A 62 -13.47 5.16 4.80
N ILE A 63 -12.16 4.99 4.96
CA ILE A 63 -11.36 4.01 4.21
C ILE A 63 -11.16 2.77 5.07
N LYS A 64 -12.03 1.79 4.91
CA LYS A 64 -12.00 0.56 5.70
C LYS A 64 -11.00 -0.46 5.18
N GLN A 65 -10.76 -0.44 3.87
CA GLN A 65 -9.86 -1.36 3.18
C GLN A 65 -9.34 -0.73 1.88
N CYS A 66 -8.08 -1.00 1.56
CA CYS A 66 -7.53 -0.79 0.22
C CYS A 66 -6.44 -1.83 -0.07
N GLU A 67 -6.23 -2.11 -1.34
CA GLU A 67 -5.21 -3.02 -1.83
C GLU A 67 -4.10 -2.23 -2.53
N ILE A 68 -2.86 -2.67 -2.34
CA ILE A 68 -1.66 -2.02 -2.89
C ILE A 68 -1.07 -2.94 -3.95
N TYR A 69 -0.91 -2.43 -5.16
CA TYR A 69 -0.42 -3.16 -6.31
C TYR A 69 0.95 -2.69 -6.76
N ASP A 70 1.80 -3.64 -7.12
CA ASP A 70 3.12 -3.38 -7.67
C ASP A 70 3.08 -3.21 -9.20
N PHE A 71 4.22 -2.81 -9.79
CA PHE A 71 4.39 -2.65 -11.23
C PHE A 71 4.29 -3.95 -12.05
N PHE A 72 4.14 -5.09 -11.41
CA PHE A 72 3.92 -6.37 -12.06
C PHE A 72 2.45 -6.79 -12.03
N GLY A 73 1.58 -5.97 -11.42
CA GLY A 73 0.14 -6.20 -11.32
C GLY A 73 -0.25 -7.17 -10.19
N PHE A 74 0.66 -7.40 -9.24
CA PHE A 74 0.36 -8.21 -8.06
C PHE A 74 -0.12 -7.32 -6.91
N CYS A 75 -1.17 -7.76 -6.22
CA CYS A 75 -1.50 -7.21 -4.92
C CYS A 75 -0.43 -7.65 -3.93
N VAL A 76 0.47 -6.73 -3.60
CA VAL A 76 1.61 -7.02 -2.71
C VAL A 76 1.28 -6.77 -1.26
N ASN A 77 0.23 -5.99 -1.00
CA ASN A 77 -0.18 -5.66 0.36
C ASN A 77 -1.63 -5.18 0.42
N GLU A 78 -2.17 -5.17 1.63
CA GLU A 78 -3.52 -4.73 1.92
C GLU A 78 -3.51 -3.91 3.22
N ILE A 79 -4.26 -2.82 3.25
CA ILE A 79 -4.64 -2.13 4.49
C ILE A 79 -6.08 -2.52 4.77
N ALA A 80 -6.31 -3.24 5.87
CA ALA A 80 -7.63 -3.69 6.29
C ALA A 80 -7.69 -3.60 7.81
N TRP A 81 -8.36 -2.59 8.34
CA TRP A 81 -8.29 -2.24 9.76
C TRP A 81 -8.74 -3.37 10.70
N HIS A 82 -9.64 -4.23 10.26
CA HIS A 82 -10.06 -5.39 11.07
C HIS A 82 -8.96 -6.47 11.23
N LYS A 83 -7.87 -6.38 10.45
CA LYS A 83 -6.71 -7.30 10.49
C LYS A 83 -5.46 -6.68 11.11
N ILE A 84 -5.47 -5.36 11.32
CA ILE A 84 -4.29 -4.59 11.71
C ILE A 84 -4.38 -4.22 13.17
N ALA A 85 -3.33 -4.52 13.94
CA ALA A 85 -3.29 -4.26 15.37
C ALA A 85 -2.89 -2.83 15.72
N ASP A 86 -2.17 -2.13 14.84
CA ASP A 86 -1.68 -0.77 15.07
C ASP A 86 -1.98 0.10 13.83
N ASP A 87 -2.81 1.12 14.01
CA ASP A 87 -3.24 2.06 12.99
C ASP A 87 -2.56 3.45 13.13
N SER A 88 -1.37 3.46 13.71
CA SER A 88 -0.61 4.68 13.96
C SER A 88 0.11 5.19 12.72
N THR A 89 0.06 6.53 12.52
CA THR A 89 0.86 7.20 11.48
C THR A 89 2.37 7.13 11.74
N LEU A 90 2.80 6.68 12.93
CA LEU A 90 4.22 6.49 13.26
C LEU A 90 4.91 5.45 12.36
N HIS A 91 4.13 4.60 11.71
CA HIS A 91 4.61 3.56 10.80
C HIS A 91 4.66 3.98 9.33
N ILE A 92 4.45 5.28 9.05
CA ILE A 92 4.59 5.88 7.71
C ILE A 92 5.94 6.57 7.65
N HIS A 93 6.89 5.95 6.97
CA HIS A 93 8.27 6.40 6.89
C HIS A 93 8.52 7.26 5.65
N GLU A 94 9.77 7.68 5.43
CA GLU A 94 10.11 8.59 4.34
C GLU A 94 9.91 7.97 2.96
N ASP A 95 10.18 6.69 2.81
CA ASP A 95 10.18 5.95 1.55
C ASP A 95 9.41 4.62 1.58
N TYR A 96 8.78 4.27 2.71
CA TYR A 96 8.01 3.04 2.87
C TYR A 96 6.92 3.17 3.96
N ILE A 97 5.98 2.23 3.94
CA ILE A 97 5.08 1.92 5.07
C ILE A 97 5.51 0.61 5.71
N SER A 98 5.46 0.54 7.04
CA SER A 98 5.83 -0.68 7.74
C SER A 98 4.70 -1.71 7.74
N GLU A 99 5.05 -2.95 8.06
CA GLU A 99 4.13 -4.07 8.24
C GLU A 99 3.07 -3.86 9.35
N LYS A 100 3.21 -2.80 10.18
CA LYS A 100 2.28 -2.51 11.27
C LYS A 100 0.94 -1.95 10.81
N ILE A 101 0.90 -1.30 9.65
CA ILE A 101 -0.32 -0.73 9.07
C ILE A 101 -0.77 -1.47 7.80
N THR A 102 -0.19 -2.62 7.54
CA THR A 102 -0.52 -3.48 6.41
C THR A 102 -0.66 -4.93 6.86
N THR A 103 -1.24 -5.77 6.03
CA THR A 103 -1.41 -7.19 6.33
C THR A 103 -0.20 -8.04 5.96
N ALA A 104 0.76 -7.50 5.21
CA ALA A 104 2.01 -8.20 4.88
C ALA A 104 2.98 -8.18 6.06
N GLU A 105 3.83 -9.19 6.12
CA GLU A 105 4.86 -9.34 7.15
C GLU A 105 6.16 -8.57 6.84
N HIS A 106 6.14 -7.70 5.84
CA HIS A 106 7.29 -6.92 5.40
C HIS A 106 6.91 -5.48 5.03
N PRO A 107 7.86 -4.52 5.07
CA PRO A 107 7.60 -3.15 4.64
C PRO A 107 7.29 -3.07 3.15
N THR A 108 6.47 -2.08 2.76
CA THR A 108 6.14 -1.80 1.36
C THR A 108 6.78 -0.46 0.96
N TYR A 109 7.72 -0.50 0.02
CA TYR A 109 8.42 0.69 -0.47
C TYR A 109 7.59 1.43 -1.50
N TYR A 110 7.54 2.77 -1.41
CA TYR A 110 6.76 3.60 -2.32
C TYR A 110 7.17 3.44 -3.79
N ARG A 111 8.47 3.21 -4.04
CA ARG A 111 9.00 2.97 -5.39
C ARG A 111 8.46 1.70 -6.07
N GLU A 112 7.85 0.80 -5.31
CA GLU A 112 7.31 -0.47 -5.79
C GLU A 112 5.82 -0.39 -6.07
N ILE A 113 5.17 0.66 -5.59
CA ILE A 113 3.73 0.84 -5.72
C ILE A 113 3.41 1.45 -7.10
N GLU A 114 2.62 0.74 -7.88
CA GLU A 114 2.04 1.26 -9.12
C GLU A 114 0.76 2.03 -8.83
N PHE A 115 -0.18 1.40 -8.10
CA PHE A 115 -1.44 2.03 -7.72
C PHE A 115 -2.00 1.44 -6.43
N ILE A 116 -2.99 2.13 -5.88
CA ILE A 116 -3.83 1.65 -4.77
C ILE A 116 -5.26 1.54 -5.28
N GLU A 117 -5.91 0.42 -4.97
CA GLU A 117 -7.29 0.15 -5.31
C GLU A 117 -8.19 0.25 -4.07
N PHE A 118 -9.28 1.01 -4.20
CA PHE A 118 -10.36 1.09 -3.23
C PHE A 118 -11.58 0.39 -3.80
N LYS A 119 -12.04 -0.69 -3.17
CA LYS A 119 -13.22 -1.44 -3.59
C LYS A 119 -14.47 -0.92 -2.89
N ALA A 120 -15.56 -0.68 -3.64
CA ALA A 120 -16.84 -0.31 -3.02
C ALA A 120 -17.38 -1.41 -2.11
N ARG A 121 -17.09 -2.68 -2.46
CA ARG A 121 -17.56 -3.87 -1.75
C ARG A 121 -16.51 -4.96 -1.77
N TRP A 122 -16.29 -5.60 -0.66
CA TRP A 122 -15.39 -6.75 -0.56
C TRP A 122 -15.95 -7.80 0.41
N LYS A 123 -15.40 -9.00 0.35
CA LYS A 123 -15.73 -10.07 1.27
C LYS A 123 -15.06 -9.81 2.60
N GLY A 124 -15.86 -9.56 3.62
CA GLY A 124 -15.37 -9.35 4.99
C GLY A 124 -14.83 -10.61 5.65
N ALA A 125 -14.55 -10.53 6.95
CA ALA A 125 -14.03 -11.65 7.71
C ALA A 125 -14.93 -12.88 7.61
N TYR A 126 -14.32 -14.05 7.45
CA TYR A 126 -15.04 -15.32 7.48
C TYR A 126 -15.57 -15.62 8.89
N ILE A 127 -16.89 -15.68 9.03
CA ILE A 127 -17.56 -15.87 10.33
C ILE A 127 -17.67 -17.37 10.71
N GLY A 128 -17.31 -18.26 9.77
CA GLY A 128 -17.38 -19.72 9.96
C GLY A 128 -18.73 -20.34 9.59
N GLY A 129 -18.74 -21.66 9.34
CA GLY A 129 -19.95 -22.46 9.06
C GLY A 129 -20.55 -22.27 7.68
N LEU A 130 -21.82 -22.62 7.52
CA LEU A 130 -22.62 -22.52 6.28
C LEU A 130 -23.28 -21.15 6.10
N LEU A 131 -22.82 -20.13 6.83
CA LEU A 131 -23.36 -18.78 6.70
C LEU A 131 -22.94 -18.15 5.38
N PRO A 132 -23.82 -17.36 4.74
CA PRO A 132 -23.46 -16.62 3.54
C PRO A 132 -22.29 -15.68 3.82
N PRO A 133 -21.46 -15.37 2.80
CA PRO A 133 -20.34 -14.47 2.98
C PRO A 133 -20.83 -13.12 3.50
N ASN A 134 -20.17 -12.61 4.54
CA ASN A 134 -20.39 -11.25 4.99
C ASN A 134 -19.67 -10.31 4.00
N TYR A 135 -20.40 -9.36 3.45
CA TYR A 135 -19.82 -8.31 2.58
C TYR A 135 -19.77 -7.00 3.34
N GLU A 136 -18.64 -6.36 3.25
CA GLU A 136 -18.41 -5.01 3.77
C GLU A 136 -18.41 -4.01 2.61
N THR A 137 -18.69 -2.75 2.91
CA THR A 137 -18.76 -1.67 1.92
C THR A 137 -18.11 -0.39 2.43
N GLN A 138 -17.64 0.44 1.50
CA GLN A 138 -17.19 1.80 1.75
C GLN A 138 -17.67 2.72 0.63
N ASP A 139 -17.79 4.01 0.94
CA ASP A 139 -18.28 5.03 0.02
C ASP A 139 -17.14 5.59 -0.84
N LEU A 140 -17.06 5.15 -2.09
CA LEU A 140 -16.02 5.60 -3.04
C LEU A 140 -16.14 7.08 -3.39
N ASN A 141 -17.34 7.66 -3.38
CA ASN A 141 -17.50 9.09 -3.67
C ASN A 141 -16.93 9.94 -2.53
N ALA A 142 -17.20 9.56 -1.29
CA ALA A 142 -16.65 10.24 -0.13
C ALA A 142 -15.11 10.07 -0.05
N ILE A 143 -14.58 8.90 -0.45
CA ILE A 143 -13.13 8.68 -0.55
C ILE A 143 -12.53 9.59 -1.64
N GLU A 144 -13.16 9.71 -2.81
CA GLU A 144 -12.70 10.60 -3.88
C GLU A 144 -12.67 12.06 -3.43
N GLU A 145 -13.74 12.55 -2.80
CA GLU A 145 -13.79 13.91 -2.26
C GLU A 145 -12.66 14.19 -1.25
N MET A 146 -12.38 13.21 -0.39
CA MET A 146 -11.26 13.30 0.54
C MET A 146 -9.92 13.35 -0.20
N LEU A 147 -9.70 12.47 -1.20
CA LEU A 147 -8.47 12.46 -1.99
C LEU A 147 -8.28 13.76 -2.76
N ASP A 148 -9.32 14.33 -3.36
CA ASP A 148 -9.28 15.62 -4.05
C ASP A 148 -8.89 16.76 -3.11
N SER A 149 -9.31 16.72 -1.85
CA SER A 149 -8.90 17.68 -0.82
C SER A 149 -7.40 17.63 -0.49
N LEU A 150 -6.77 16.49 -0.67
CA LEU A 150 -5.34 16.31 -0.41
C LEU A 150 -4.45 16.84 -1.56
N GLY A 151 -4.97 16.86 -2.78
CA GLY A 151 -4.22 17.32 -3.95
C GLY A 151 -4.58 16.52 -5.21
N LYS A 152 -3.88 16.80 -6.30
CA LYS A 152 -4.15 16.13 -7.58
C LYS A 152 -3.60 14.70 -7.57
N PHE A 153 -4.49 13.73 -7.52
CA PHE A 153 -4.21 12.32 -7.80
C PHE A 153 -4.78 11.95 -9.18
N GLN A 154 -4.19 10.98 -9.83
CA GLN A 154 -4.82 10.36 -10.99
C GLN A 154 -5.78 9.29 -10.47
N ILE A 155 -7.07 9.56 -10.57
CA ILE A 155 -8.14 8.65 -10.13
C ILE A 155 -8.76 8.03 -11.38
N ILE A 156 -8.85 6.71 -11.39
CA ILE A 156 -9.52 5.94 -12.44
C ILE A 156 -10.70 5.22 -11.79
N LYS A 157 -11.90 5.51 -12.24
CA LYS A 157 -13.10 4.78 -11.83
C LYS A 157 -13.39 3.69 -12.84
N THR A 158 -13.65 2.49 -12.34
CA THR A 158 -14.11 1.36 -13.13
C THR A 158 -15.49 0.93 -12.65
N ASP A 159 -16.39 0.68 -13.56
CA ASP A 159 -17.77 0.27 -13.25
C ASP A 159 -17.87 -1.17 -12.69
N ASP A 160 -16.79 -1.94 -12.77
CA ASP A 160 -16.72 -3.36 -12.40
C ASP A 160 -16.44 -3.59 -10.90
N LEU A 161 -16.41 -2.56 -10.09
CA LEU A 161 -16.19 -2.65 -8.65
C LEU A 161 -17.49 -2.52 -7.84
N LEU A 162 -18.58 -2.93 -8.43
CA LEU A 162 -19.87 -3.13 -7.76
C LEU A 162 -20.05 -4.58 -7.32
#